data_a9a07adc321b68cb0212b01ecfc8e522
#
_entry.id   a9a07adc321b68cb0212b01ecfc8e522
#
_cell.length_a   1.000
_cell.length_b   1.000
_cell.length_c   1.000
_cell.angle_alpha   90.00
_cell.angle_beta   90.00
_cell.angle_gamma   90.00
#
_symmetry.space_group_name_H-M   'P 1'
#
loop_
_entity.id
_entity.type
_entity.pdbx_description
1 polymer ?
#
loop_
_entity_poly.entity_id
_entity_poly.type
_entity_poly.pdbx_seq_one_letter_code
_entity_poly.pdbx_strand_id
1 'polypeptide(L)'
;MNTPTPRRICLVGVRGVGKSTLIRNVVAELPFVDYIVGSAVLRELAGSDFQRFDHLPPKVKQHFREQAIGWMEARQARTGLHILCDGHTSLWDESTGLVGPVFTERDCGFFRELILLEASVEAVLDQRQSDMTKRRSLDPKVIPASRDPNTASRRKEILQT
;
A
#
# COMPACT_ATOMS: atom_id res chain seq x y z
N MET A 1 -9.18 33.22 -2.67
CA MET A 1 -8.65 32.32 -1.62
C MET A 1 -8.00 31.14 -2.34
N ASN A 2 -6.67 30.96 -2.21
CA ASN A 2 -6.01 29.79 -2.79
C ASN A 2 -6.38 28.55 -2.00
N THR A 3 -7.30 27.74 -2.50
CA THR A 3 -7.55 26.41 -1.93
C THR A 3 -6.27 25.59 -2.09
N PRO A 4 -5.69 25.07 -1.02
CA PRO A 4 -4.48 24.27 -1.12
C PRO A 4 -4.72 23.07 -2.03
N THR A 5 -3.76 22.81 -2.91
CA THR A 5 -3.83 21.64 -3.82
C THR A 5 -3.98 20.36 -2.99
N PRO A 6 -4.98 19.52 -3.28
CA PRO A 6 -5.18 18.28 -2.55
C PRO A 6 -3.93 17.38 -2.61
N ARG A 7 -3.48 16.90 -1.44
CA ARG A 7 -2.32 16.01 -1.32
C ARG A 7 -2.70 14.57 -1.66
N ARG A 8 -1.70 13.78 -2.06
CA ARG A 8 -1.80 12.37 -2.41
C ARG A 8 -0.67 11.62 -1.72
N ILE A 9 -1.01 11.03 -0.59
CA ILE A 9 -0.06 10.39 0.32
C ILE A 9 -0.32 8.89 0.32
N CYS A 10 0.73 8.08 0.18
CA CYS A 10 0.65 6.64 0.39
C CYS A 10 1.42 6.25 1.64
N LEU A 11 0.75 5.64 2.61
CA LEU A 11 1.38 5.00 3.75
C LEU A 11 1.70 3.57 3.37
N VAL A 12 2.99 3.24 3.37
CA VAL A 12 3.50 1.93 2.98
C VAL A 12 4.21 1.25 4.14
N GLY A 13 4.37 -0.05 4.05
CA GLY A 13 5.01 -0.88 5.06
C GLY A 13 4.55 -2.32 4.96
N VAL A 14 5.21 -3.20 5.70
CA VAL A 14 4.89 -4.63 5.67
C VAL A 14 3.47 -4.91 6.18
N ARG A 15 2.90 -6.04 5.77
CA ARG A 15 1.59 -6.48 6.28
C ARG A 15 1.70 -6.74 7.80
N GLY A 16 0.78 -6.16 8.57
CA GLY A 16 0.76 -6.33 10.03
C GLY A 16 1.57 -5.29 10.81
N VAL A 17 2.16 -4.28 10.17
CA VAL A 17 2.93 -3.23 10.86
C VAL A 17 2.06 -2.17 11.56
N GLY A 18 0.74 -2.24 11.42
CA GLY A 18 -0.19 -1.30 12.08
C GLY A 18 -0.67 -0.13 11.23
N LYS A 19 -0.42 -0.11 9.90
CA LYS A 19 -0.85 0.98 9.00
C LYS A 19 -2.31 1.38 9.17
N SER A 20 -3.20 0.41 9.04
CA SER A 20 -4.66 0.68 9.08
C SER A 20 -5.13 1.22 10.43
N THR A 21 -4.45 0.88 11.52
CA THR A 21 -4.74 1.44 12.86
C THR A 21 -4.27 2.87 12.94
N LEU A 22 -3.03 3.15 12.51
CA LEU A 22 -2.49 4.50 12.46
C LEU A 22 -3.37 5.42 11.61
N ILE A 23 -3.74 4.99 10.40
CA ILE A 23 -4.56 5.81 9.49
C ILE A 23 -5.92 6.12 10.11
N ARG A 24 -6.59 5.13 10.71
CA ARG A 24 -7.90 5.38 11.36
C ARG A 24 -7.81 6.45 12.45
N ASN A 25 -6.76 6.43 13.25
CA ASN A 25 -6.55 7.44 14.29
C ASN A 25 -6.31 8.82 13.69
N VAL A 26 -5.46 8.91 12.65
CA VAL A 26 -5.17 10.17 11.96
C VAL A 26 -6.42 10.74 11.29
N VAL A 27 -7.19 9.92 10.59
CA VAL A 27 -8.38 10.38 9.84
C VAL A 27 -9.51 10.81 10.77
N ALA A 28 -9.60 10.25 11.98
CA ALA A 28 -10.55 10.71 12.99
C ALA A 28 -10.33 12.18 13.37
N GLU A 29 -9.08 12.67 13.29
CA GLU A 29 -8.71 14.05 13.61
C GLU A 29 -8.74 14.98 12.39
N LEU A 30 -8.77 14.41 11.15
CA LEU A 30 -8.58 15.15 9.90
C LEU A 30 -9.78 14.94 8.94
N PRO A 31 -10.88 15.67 9.09
CA PRO A 31 -12.10 15.45 8.29
C PRO A 31 -11.93 15.78 6.79
N PHE A 32 -10.85 16.44 6.41
CA PHE A 32 -10.52 16.78 5.02
C PHE A 32 -9.66 15.72 4.31
N VAL A 33 -9.47 14.56 4.93
CA VAL A 33 -8.70 13.44 4.39
C VAL A 33 -9.63 12.29 4.02
N ASP A 34 -9.51 11.82 2.79
CA ASP A 34 -10.18 10.63 2.28
C ASP A 34 -9.24 9.41 2.46
N TYR A 35 -9.66 8.49 3.32
CA TYR A 35 -8.91 7.26 3.56
C TYR A 35 -9.27 6.20 2.53
N ILE A 36 -8.26 5.71 1.84
CA ILE A 36 -8.42 4.69 0.81
C ILE A 36 -7.59 3.46 1.18
N VAL A 37 -8.24 2.31 1.22
CA VAL A 37 -7.58 1.00 1.35
C VAL A 37 -7.34 0.46 -0.07
N GLY A 38 -6.08 0.45 -0.52
CA GLY A 38 -5.73 0.05 -1.88
C GLY A 38 -6.25 -1.34 -2.26
N SER A 39 -6.16 -2.32 -1.35
CA SER A 39 -6.71 -3.66 -1.60
C SER A 39 -8.23 -3.72 -1.69
N ALA A 40 -8.95 -2.78 -1.07
CA ALA A 40 -10.41 -2.70 -1.20
C ALA A 40 -10.80 -2.17 -2.58
N VAL A 41 -10.08 -1.17 -3.09
CA VAL A 41 -10.28 -0.67 -4.46
C VAL A 41 -9.99 -1.76 -5.49
N LEU A 42 -8.89 -2.50 -5.33
CA LEU A 42 -8.58 -3.63 -6.22
C LEU A 42 -9.68 -4.71 -6.18
N ARG A 43 -10.26 -4.97 -5.01
CA ARG A 43 -11.37 -5.93 -4.87
C ARG A 43 -12.62 -5.47 -5.60
N GLU A 44 -12.93 -4.18 -5.52
CA GLU A 44 -14.07 -3.59 -6.22
C GLU A 44 -13.89 -3.71 -7.74
N LEU A 45 -12.70 -3.36 -8.25
CA LEU A 45 -12.39 -3.38 -9.68
C LEU A 45 -12.28 -4.78 -10.26
N ALA A 46 -11.66 -5.72 -9.55
CA ALA A 46 -11.45 -7.08 -10.02
C ALA A 46 -12.67 -7.98 -9.79
N GLY A 47 -13.63 -7.58 -8.94
CA GLY A 47 -14.84 -8.36 -8.67
C GLY A 47 -14.52 -9.80 -8.26
N SER A 48 -15.11 -10.77 -8.96
CA SER A 48 -14.88 -12.21 -8.72
C SER A 48 -13.43 -12.64 -8.90
N ASP A 49 -12.67 -11.97 -9.77
CA ASP A 49 -11.28 -12.31 -10.03
C ASP A 49 -10.35 -11.97 -8.85
N PHE A 50 -10.81 -11.13 -7.91
CA PHE A 50 -10.03 -10.79 -6.72
C PHE A 50 -9.67 -12.01 -5.85
N GLN A 51 -10.51 -13.03 -5.82
CA GLN A 51 -10.23 -14.28 -5.08
C GLN A 51 -9.00 -15.02 -5.62
N ARG A 52 -8.67 -14.83 -6.89
CA ARG A 52 -7.52 -15.43 -7.57
C ARG A 52 -6.48 -14.38 -7.94
N PHE A 53 -6.57 -13.17 -7.36
CA PHE A 53 -5.73 -12.04 -7.76
C PHE A 53 -4.23 -12.37 -7.70
N ASP A 54 -3.80 -13.08 -6.66
CA ASP A 54 -2.39 -13.45 -6.49
C ASP A 54 -1.88 -14.42 -7.59
N HIS A 55 -2.79 -15.17 -8.22
CA HIS A 55 -2.50 -16.11 -9.30
C HIS A 55 -2.70 -15.52 -10.71
N LEU A 56 -3.19 -14.28 -10.82
CA LEU A 56 -3.35 -13.63 -12.11
C LEU A 56 -1.98 -13.34 -12.76
N PRO A 57 -1.91 -13.34 -14.10
CA PRO A 57 -0.69 -12.94 -14.82
C PRO A 57 -0.22 -11.53 -14.39
N PRO A 58 1.10 -11.27 -14.33
CA PRO A 58 1.64 -9.99 -13.88
C PRO A 58 1.05 -8.77 -14.61
N LYS A 59 0.86 -8.86 -15.93
CA LYS A 59 0.25 -7.78 -16.74
C LYS A 59 -1.18 -7.49 -16.33
N VAL A 60 -1.96 -8.52 -15.97
CA VAL A 60 -3.36 -8.35 -15.53
C VAL A 60 -3.38 -7.69 -14.14
N LYS A 61 -2.52 -8.15 -13.23
CA LYS A 61 -2.35 -7.51 -11.91
C LYS A 61 -1.94 -6.04 -12.04
N GLN A 62 -1.00 -5.73 -12.94
CA GLN A 62 -0.58 -4.37 -13.21
C GLN A 62 -1.75 -3.52 -13.74
N HIS A 63 -2.51 -4.03 -14.70
CA HIS A 63 -3.67 -3.33 -15.25
C HIS A 63 -4.68 -2.93 -14.16
N PHE A 64 -5.04 -3.85 -13.25
CA PHE A 64 -5.93 -3.52 -12.14
C PHE A 64 -5.34 -2.46 -11.19
N ARG A 65 -4.02 -2.49 -10.94
CA ARG A 65 -3.36 -1.47 -10.12
C ARG A 65 -3.43 -0.10 -10.77
N GLU A 66 -3.20 -0.02 -12.07
CA GLU A 66 -3.31 1.23 -12.83
C GLU A 66 -4.75 1.75 -12.87
N GLN A 67 -5.74 0.87 -12.98
CA GLN A 67 -7.15 1.24 -12.86
C GLN A 67 -7.48 1.77 -11.46
N ALA A 68 -6.89 1.22 -10.40
CA ALA A 68 -7.08 1.71 -9.03
C ALA A 68 -6.57 3.15 -8.88
N ILE A 69 -5.48 3.52 -9.53
CA ILE A 69 -5.01 4.92 -9.57
C ILE A 69 -6.04 5.80 -10.26
N GLY A 70 -6.56 5.40 -11.43
CA GLY A 70 -7.61 6.16 -12.13
C GLY A 70 -8.88 6.34 -11.28
N TRP A 71 -9.27 5.31 -10.52
CA TRP A 71 -10.37 5.39 -9.57
C TRP A 71 -10.11 6.43 -8.47
N MET A 72 -8.89 6.45 -7.91
CA MET A 72 -8.50 7.44 -6.89
C MET A 72 -8.45 8.86 -7.46
N GLU A 73 -7.96 9.03 -8.69
CA GLU A 73 -7.97 10.33 -9.39
C GLU A 73 -9.39 10.89 -9.55
N ALA A 74 -10.32 10.06 -10.05
CA ALA A 74 -11.71 10.43 -10.23
C ALA A 74 -12.39 10.76 -8.88
N ARG A 75 -12.09 9.98 -7.83
CA ARG A 75 -12.62 10.21 -6.50
C ARG A 75 -12.11 11.53 -5.92
N GLN A 76 -10.82 11.83 -6.03
CA GLN A 76 -10.24 13.09 -5.57
C GLN A 76 -10.82 14.30 -6.33
N ALA A 77 -10.98 14.19 -7.65
CA ALA A 77 -11.58 15.25 -8.46
C ALA A 77 -13.01 15.58 -8.01
N ARG A 78 -13.77 14.56 -7.57
CA ARG A 78 -15.15 14.74 -7.10
C ARG A 78 -15.23 15.30 -5.68
N THR A 79 -14.34 14.87 -4.78
CA THR A 79 -14.41 15.22 -3.36
C THR A 79 -13.59 16.44 -2.98
N GLY A 80 -12.52 16.73 -3.73
CA GLY A 80 -11.54 17.78 -3.39
C GLY A 80 -10.71 17.48 -2.13
N LEU A 81 -10.84 16.27 -1.55
CA LEU A 81 -10.16 15.90 -0.32
C LEU A 81 -8.72 15.46 -0.57
N HIS A 82 -7.89 15.55 0.46
CA HIS A 82 -6.58 14.89 0.47
C HIS A 82 -6.77 13.37 0.46
N ILE A 83 -5.91 12.65 -0.28
CA ILE A 83 -5.91 11.18 -0.26
C ILE A 83 -4.82 10.68 0.69
N LEU A 84 -5.21 9.77 1.60
CA LEU A 84 -4.31 8.95 2.38
C LEU A 84 -4.59 7.47 2.07
N CYS A 85 -3.69 6.86 1.30
CA CYS A 85 -3.84 5.47 0.84
C CYS A 85 -3.05 4.52 1.74
N ASP A 86 -3.71 3.44 2.21
CA ASP A 86 -3.03 2.27 2.79
C ASP A 86 -2.59 1.34 1.66
N GLY A 87 -1.30 1.31 1.40
CA GLY A 87 -0.72 0.58 0.28
C GLY A 87 0.51 -0.24 0.64
N HIS A 88 1.09 -0.84 -0.39
CA HIS A 88 2.34 -1.58 -0.33
C HIS A 88 3.19 -1.22 -1.54
N THR A 89 4.49 -1.04 -1.36
CA THR A 89 5.44 -0.90 -2.47
C THR A 89 5.92 -2.25 -2.99
N SER A 90 5.92 -3.26 -2.12
CA SER A 90 6.34 -4.61 -2.44
C SER A 90 5.53 -5.63 -1.64
N LEU A 91 5.36 -6.81 -2.20
CA LEU A 91 4.70 -7.94 -1.55
C LEU A 91 5.51 -9.21 -1.74
N TRP A 92 5.42 -10.11 -0.75
CA TRP A 92 5.91 -11.46 -0.87
C TRP A 92 5.05 -12.24 -1.87
N ASP A 93 5.69 -12.89 -2.83
CA ASP A 93 5.06 -13.80 -3.79
C ASP A 93 5.35 -15.25 -3.37
N GLU A 94 4.32 -15.95 -2.94
CA GLU A 94 4.45 -17.34 -2.46
C GLU A 94 4.88 -18.30 -3.57
N SER A 95 4.56 -17.98 -4.83
CA SER A 95 4.90 -18.85 -5.97
C SER A 95 6.39 -18.81 -6.32
N THR A 96 7.03 -17.68 -6.13
CA THR A 96 8.46 -17.47 -6.44
C THR A 96 9.36 -17.48 -5.21
N GLY A 97 8.79 -17.32 -4.01
CA GLY A 97 9.53 -17.13 -2.76
C GLY A 97 10.33 -15.82 -2.72
N LEU A 98 9.93 -14.83 -3.49
CA LEU A 98 10.62 -13.54 -3.60
C LEU A 98 9.71 -12.38 -3.22
N VAL A 99 10.30 -11.28 -2.78
CA VAL A 99 9.61 -10.00 -2.61
C VAL A 99 9.64 -9.25 -3.94
N GLY A 100 8.47 -9.06 -4.54
CA GLY A 100 8.32 -8.34 -5.80
C GLY A 100 7.73 -6.94 -5.62
N PRO A 101 8.09 -5.98 -6.50
CA PRO A 101 7.50 -4.66 -6.50
C PRO A 101 6.02 -4.73 -6.93
N VAL A 102 5.20 -3.89 -6.31
CA VAL A 102 3.79 -3.75 -6.68
C VAL A 102 3.43 -2.33 -7.10
N PHE A 103 4.31 -1.38 -6.87
CA PHE A 103 4.18 -0.02 -7.38
C PHE A 103 4.41 0.01 -8.88
N THR A 104 3.55 0.71 -9.59
CA THR A 104 3.67 0.95 -11.03
C THR A 104 4.21 2.37 -11.28
N GLU A 105 4.59 2.69 -12.51
CA GLU A 105 4.95 4.06 -12.89
C GLU A 105 3.80 5.04 -12.63
N ARG A 106 2.56 4.57 -12.80
CA ARG A 106 1.38 5.36 -12.53
C ARG A 106 1.22 5.70 -11.04
N ASP A 107 1.57 4.79 -10.14
CA ASP A 107 1.64 5.04 -8.69
C ASP A 107 2.66 6.15 -8.40
N CYS A 108 3.85 6.06 -8.99
CA CYS A 108 4.92 7.06 -8.81
C CYS A 108 4.52 8.45 -9.33
N GLY A 109 3.73 8.52 -10.41
CA GLY A 109 3.19 9.76 -10.94
C GLY A 109 2.04 10.34 -10.12
N PHE A 110 1.27 9.47 -9.46
CA PHE A 110 0.08 9.87 -8.69
C PHE A 110 0.41 10.31 -7.28
N PHE A 111 1.12 9.47 -6.50
CA PHE A 111 1.48 9.79 -5.13
C PHE A 111 2.63 10.79 -5.09
N ARG A 112 2.47 11.86 -4.32
CA ARG A 112 3.49 12.90 -4.12
C ARG A 112 4.33 12.64 -2.89
N GLU A 113 3.80 11.89 -1.96
CA GLU A 113 4.44 11.59 -0.68
C GLU A 113 4.27 10.11 -0.36
N LEU A 114 5.38 9.47 0.02
CA LEU A 114 5.40 8.10 0.53
C LEU A 114 5.87 8.14 1.98
N ILE A 115 5.06 7.60 2.88
CA ILE A 115 5.41 7.45 4.29
C ILE A 115 5.62 5.97 4.56
N LEU A 116 6.84 5.59 4.94
CA LEU A 116 7.18 4.23 5.31
C LEU A 116 6.95 4.03 6.82
N LEU A 117 6.04 3.14 7.17
CA LEU A 117 5.88 2.67 8.54
C LEU A 117 6.74 1.42 8.77
N GLU A 118 7.67 1.52 9.69
CA GLU A 118 8.59 0.45 10.06
C GLU A 118 8.34 -0.02 11.49
N ALA A 119 8.55 -1.31 11.74
CA ALA A 119 8.60 -1.90 13.07
C ALA A 119 9.60 -3.06 13.07
N SER A 120 10.04 -3.50 14.25
CA SER A 120 10.87 -4.69 14.35
C SER A 120 10.10 -5.93 13.91
N VAL A 121 10.82 -6.98 13.53
CA VAL A 121 10.21 -8.26 13.13
C VAL A 121 9.36 -8.81 14.28
N GLU A 122 9.87 -8.73 15.50
CA GLU A 122 9.18 -9.19 16.72
C GLU A 122 7.86 -8.45 16.90
N ALA A 123 7.87 -7.11 16.81
CA ALA A 123 6.65 -6.30 16.95
C ALA A 123 5.61 -6.63 15.86
N VAL A 124 6.06 -6.89 14.62
CA VAL A 124 5.15 -7.31 13.55
C VAL A 124 4.56 -8.69 13.80
N LEU A 125 5.37 -9.63 14.33
CA LEU A 125 4.90 -10.98 14.68
C LEU A 125 3.88 -10.93 15.81
N ASP A 126 4.14 -10.17 16.86
CA ASP A 126 3.22 -9.98 18.01
C ASP A 126 1.87 -9.39 17.54
N GLN A 127 1.93 -8.39 16.66
CA GLN A 127 0.72 -7.82 16.07
C GLN A 127 -0.04 -8.83 15.19
N ARG A 128 0.67 -9.67 14.43
CA ARG A 128 0.04 -10.72 13.61
C ARG A 128 -0.61 -11.80 14.46
N GLN A 129 0.01 -12.16 15.59
CA GLN A 129 -0.55 -13.12 16.54
C GLN A 129 -1.80 -12.57 17.23
N SER A 130 -1.79 -11.27 17.57
CA SER A 130 -2.91 -10.60 18.24
C SER A 130 -4.09 -10.33 17.29
N ASP A 131 -3.84 -10.24 15.96
CA ASP A 131 -4.89 -9.98 14.96
C ASP A 131 -5.64 -11.26 14.59
N MET A 132 -6.60 -11.63 15.42
CA MET A 132 -7.47 -12.80 15.22
C MET A 132 -8.33 -12.72 13.96
N THR A 133 -8.44 -11.56 13.33
CA THR A 133 -9.32 -11.32 12.18
C THR A 133 -8.70 -11.70 10.85
N LYS A 134 -7.37 -11.82 10.80
CA LYS A 134 -6.63 -12.09 9.55
C LYS A 134 -5.59 -13.19 9.77
N ARG A 135 -5.73 -14.28 9.04
CA ARG A 135 -4.67 -15.29 8.96
C ARG A 135 -3.48 -14.72 8.19
N ARG A 136 -2.33 -14.58 8.85
CA ARG A 136 -1.08 -14.12 8.26
C ARG A 136 0.05 -15.06 8.63
N SER A 137 1.04 -15.18 7.73
CA SER A 137 2.24 -15.95 8.04
C SER A 137 2.95 -15.38 9.27
N LEU A 138 3.34 -16.26 10.17
CA LEU A 138 4.18 -15.97 11.33
C LEU A 138 5.67 -16.29 11.05
N ASP A 139 6.02 -16.70 9.81
CA ASP A 139 7.40 -16.95 9.44
C ASP A 139 8.17 -15.61 9.35
N PRO A 140 9.23 -15.41 10.17
CA PRO A 140 10.06 -14.21 10.11
C PRO A 140 10.67 -13.94 8.74
N LYS A 141 10.92 -14.99 7.94
CA LYS A 141 11.49 -14.86 6.57
C LYS A 141 10.55 -14.16 5.59
N VAL A 142 9.26 -14.15 5.87
CA VAL A 142 8.23 -13.48 5.06
C VAL A 142 8.09 -11.99 5.44
N ILE A 143 8.82 -11.54 6.47
CA ILE A 143 8.83 -10.15 6.91
C ILE A 143 10.14 -9.54 6.38
N PRO A 144 10.09 -8.67 5.36
CA PRO A 144 11.30 -8.02 4.87
C PRO A 144 11.95 -7.22 6.01
N ALA A 145 13.20 -7.51 6.33
CA ALA A 145 13.95 -6.74 7.30
C ALA A 145 14.06 -5.28 6.81
N SER A 146 13.71 -4.34 7.68
CA SER A 146 13.72 -2.90 7.37
C SER A 146 15.13 -2.33 7.13
N ARG A 147 16.18 -3.13 7.33
CA ARG A 147 17.59 -2.72 7.33
C ARG A 147 18.48 -3.47 6.33
N ASP A 148 17.96 -4.01 5.25
CA ASP A 148 18.84 -4.44 4.18
C ASP A 148 19.35 -3.19 3.42
N PRO A 149 20.66 -2.85 3.51
CA PRO A 149 21.21 -1.68 2.82
C PRO A 149 21.03 -1.73 1.30
N ASN A 150 20.89 -2.92 0.70
CA ASN A 150 20.56 -3.09 -0.71
C ASN A 150 19.12 -2.64 -1.03
N THR A 151 18.18 -2.79 -0.12
CA THR A 151 16.80 -2.29 -0.28
C THR A 151 16.77 -0.75 -0.22
N ALA A 152 17.62 -0.14 0.59
CA ALA A 152 17.75 1.33 0.67
C ALA A 152 18.37 1.93 -0.61
N SER A 153 19.30 1.24 -1.26
CA SER A 153 19.92 1.68 -2.53
C SER A 153 18.92 1.66 -3.68
N ARG A 154 18.13 0.59 -3.81
CA ARG A 154 17.06 0.51 -4.83
C ARG A 154 15.93 1.52 -4.62
N ARG A 155 15.67 1.93 -3.36
CA ARG A 155 14.68 2.99 -3.05
C ARG A 155 15.10 4.36 -3.59
N LYS A 156 16.40 4.67 -3.61
CA LYS A 156 16.92 5.92 -4.20
C LYS A 156 16.80 5.95 -5.72
N GLU A 157 16.99 4.82 -6.38
CA GLU A 157 16.87 4.73 -7.85
C GLU A 157 15.42 4.91 -8.33
N ILE A 158 14.42 4.38 -7.60
CA ILE A 158 12.99 4.55 -7.96
C ILE A 158 12.50 5.98 -7.75
N LEU A 159 13.13 6.74 -6.84
CA LEU A 159 12.74 8.12 -6.54
C LEU A 159 13.53 9.16 -7.34
N GLN A 160 14.55 8.75 -8.10
CA GLN A 160 15.40 9.64 -8.91
C GLN A 160 15.17 9.50 -10.43
N THR A 161 14.30 8.59 -10.88
CA THR A 161 13.84 8.48 -12.26
C THR A 161 12.44 9.07 -12.41
#